data_57a035778f983a9b72613e0b50bacb62
#
_entry.id   57a035778f983a9b72613e0b50bacb62
#
_cell.length_a   1.000
_cell.length_b   1.000
_cell.length_c   1.000
_cell.angle_alpha   90.00
_cell.angle_beta   90.00
_cell.angle_gamma   90.00
#
_symmetry.space_group_name_H-M   'P 1'
#
loop_
_entity.id
_entity.type
_entity.pdbx_description
1 polymer ?
#
loop_
_entity_poly.entity_id
_entity_poly.type
_entity_poly.pdbx_seq_one_letter_code
_entity_poly.pdbx_strand_id
1 'polypeptide(L)'
;MLVFSEYQTGTIDLSLSFYGYEECTPNYSFGPAIRDTYVLHYITKGKGQFHYKGKIVDLKAGDFFLLKPDELTFYQADNQDPWAYYWLGITGGRAPDYFVLSQISDQSYLTQSNNCHTQTTAKLVENIVRFAQITKSNELAQLHIMGQLHELMFHLGTIAPNQKKENISSTHQLYLDCKQLIDSHYPRSLTIQDLAKELSVHRSYLTSVFKEFHQLSPKEYLLFVRMKRAQQLLEHTNETIKVIAYSVGFSDPLHFSKAYKQFFHKTPSQTRKEYSHSLLARKENQ
;
A
#
# COMPACT_ATOMS: atom_id res chain seq x y z
N MET A 1 -1.48 -1.94 26.90
CA MET A 1 -0.08 -2.31 26.61
C MET A 1 0.12 -2.13 25.12
N LEU A 2 0.93 -1.14 24.74
CA LEU A 2 1.25 -0.88 23.33
C LEU A 2 2.09 -2.03 22.80
N VAL A 3 1.62 -2.75 21.78
CA VAL A 3 2.43 -3.72 21.03
C VAL A 3 2.55 -3.19 19.61
N PHE A 4 3.64 -2.46 19.35
CA PHE A 4 4.03 -2.03 18.02
C PHE A 4 5.13 -2.97 17.51
N SER A 5 5.00 -3.44 16.28
CA SER A 5 6.06 -4.23 15.64
C SER A 5 6.12 -3.88 14.16
N GLU A 6 7.33 -3.67 13.65
CA GLU A 6 7.57 -3.51 12.22
C GLU A 6 7.53 -4.88 11.55
N TYR A 7 6.88 -4.95 10.42
CA TYR A 7 6.78 -6.14 9.60
C TYR A 7 7.00 -5.77 8.13
N GLN A 8 7.99 -6.34 7.48
CA GLN A 8 8.24 -6.10 6.07
C GLN A 8 7.93 -7.36 5.27
N THR A 9 6.86 -7.31 4.48
CA THR A 9 6.61 -8.30 3.45
C THR A 9 7.24 -7.83 2.15
N GLY A 10 7.97 -8.71 1.46
CA GLY A 10 8.72 -8.37 0.25
C GLY A 10 7.88 -8.15 -1.03
N THR A 11 6.58 -7.86 -0.94
CA THR A 11 5.72 -7.67 -2.11
C THR A 11 5.48 -6.20 -2.43
N ILE A 12 5.41 -5.92 -3.74
CA ILE A 12 5.21 -4.56 -4.26
C ILE A 12 3.73 -4.16 -4.23
N ASP A 13 2.82 -5.14 -4.31
CA ASP A 13 1.40 -4.87 -4.55
C ASP A 13 0.65 -4.49 -3.27
N LEU A 14 0.73 -5.32 -2.24
CA LEU A 14 0.09 -5.11 -0.95
C LEU A 14 0.96 -5.71 0.15
N SER A 15 1.27 -4.95 1.19
CA SER A 15 2.19 -5.38 2.25
C SER A 15 1.74 -4.87 3.61
N LEU A 16 1.97 -5.68 4.65
CA LEU A 16 1.89 -5.26 6.04
C LEU A 16 3.22 -4.64 6.45
N SER A 17 3.22 -3.37 6.85
CA SER A 17 4.43 -2.64 7.28
C SER A 17 4.60 -2.66 8.79
N PHE A 18 3.50 -2.51 9.52
CA PHE A 18 3.47 -2.57 10.98
C PHE A 18 2.07 -2.94 11.45
N TYR A 19 1.96 -3.34 12.69
CA TYR A 19 0.69 -3.74 13.29
C TYR A 19 0.74 -3.57 14.80
N GLY A 20 -0.41 -3.60 15.45
CA GLY A 20 -0.47 -3.61 16.89
C GLY A 20 -1.86 -3.69 17.48
N TYR A 21 -1.88 -3.66 18.82
CA TYR A 21 -3.07 -3.58 19.64
C TYR A 21 -2.81 -2.65 20.82
N GLU A 22 -3.78 -1.80 21.15
CA GLU A 22 -3.71 -0.91 22.30
C GLU A 22 -5.01 -0.83 23.05
N GLU A 23 -4.92 -0.87 24.37
CA GLU A 23 -5.97 -0.44 25.28
C GLU A 23 -5.65 0.97 25.75
N CYS A 24 -6.42 1.93 25.25
CA CYS A 24 -6.17 3.33 25.54
C CYS A 24 -6.56 3.69 26.96
N THR A 25 -5.83 4.62 27.54
CA THR A 25 -6.24 5.31 28.78
C THR A 25 -7.28 6.40 28.46
N PRO A 26 -8.05 6.88 29.44
CA PRO A 26 -8.95 8.01 29.26
C PRO A 26 -8.26 9.21 28.60
N ASN A 27 -8.91 9.81 27.59
CA ASN A 27 -8.40 10.93 26.80
C ASN A 27 -7.07 10.67 26.04
N TYR A 28 -6.62 9.43 25.96
CA TYR A 28 -5.46 9.12 25.12
C TYR A 28 -5.70 9.61 23.70
N SER A 29 -4.76 10.35 23.15
CA SER A 29 -4.88 10.93 21.82
C SER A 29 -3.65 10.71 20.97
N PHE A 30 -3.84 10.67 19.67
CA PHE A 30 -2.77 10.61 18.70
C PHE A 30 -2.98 11.65 17.59
N GLY A 31 -1.92 12.37 17.28
CA GLY A 31 -1.94 13.45 16.28
C GLY A 31 -2.16 14.84 16.93
N PRO A 32 -2.43 15.88 16.12
CA PRO A 32 -2.54 15.84 14.65
C PRO A 32 -1.27 15.34 13.96
N ALA A 33 -1.40 14.41 13.01
CA ALA A 33 -0.26 13.84 12.29
C ALA A 33 -0.61 13.52 10.83
N ILE A 34 0.39 13.59 9.96
CA ILE A 34 0.32 13.13 8.57
C ILE A 34 1.17 11.84 8.48
N ARG A 35 0.67 10.86 7.74
CA ARG A 35 1.34 9.57 7.53
C ARG A 35 1.59 9.34 6.05
N ASP A 36 2.51 8.46 5.72
CA ASP A 36 2.83 7.99 4.36
C ASP A 36 2.19 6.62 4.04
N THR A 37 1.45 6.06 4.99
CA THR A 37 0.96 4.69 4.99
C THR A 37 -0.53 4.67 5.32
N TYR A 38 -1.28 3.76 4.71
CA TYR A 38 -2.65 3.45 5.14
C TYR A 38 -2.60 2.77 6.51
N VAL A 39 -3.36 3.27 7.49
CA VAL A 39 -3.49 2.60 8.79
C VAL A 39 -4.96 2.29 9.06
N LEU A 40 -5.32 1.03 8.95
CA LEU A 40 -6.66 0.55 9.25
C LEU A 40 -6.76 0.20 10.73
N HIS A 41 -7.72 0.80 11.41
CA HIS A 41 -8.04 0.52 12.81
C HIS A 41 -9.37 -0.23 12.91
N TYR A 42 -9.43 -1.19 13.83
CA TYR A 42 -10.66 -1.85 14.26
C TYR A 42 -10.84 -1.71 15.76
N ILE A 43 -11.96 -1.10 16.19
CA ILE A 43 -12.26 -0.83 17.60
C ILE A 43 -12.91 -2.08 18.20
N THR A 44 -12.28 -2.65 19.24
CA THR A 44 -12.75 -3.88 19.91
C THR A 44 -13.66 -3.60 21.09
N LYS A 45 -13.45 -2.51 21.80
CA LYS A 45 -14.25 -2.07 22.95
C LYS A 45 -14.19 -0.56 23.11
N GLY A 46 -15.11 0.00 23.90
CA GLY A 46 -15.13 1.42 24.22
C GLY A 46 -15.51 2.31 23.03
N LYS A 47 -15.22 3.58 23.15
CA LYS A 47 -15.54 4.61 22.15
C LYS A 47 -14.51 5.75 22.14
N GLY A 48 -14.60 6.61 21.11
CA GLY A 48 -13.74 7.78 20.98
C GLY A 48 -14.10 8.61 19.74
N GLN A 49 -13.31 9.62 19.47
CA GLN A 49 -13.52 10.58 18.38
C GLN A 49 -12.40 10.47 17.35
N PHE A 50 -12.80 10.46 16.09
CA PHE A 50 -11.92 10.51 14.95
C PHE A 50 -12.12 11.81 14.17
N HIS A 51 -11.05 12.59 14.01
CA HIS A 51 -11.05 13.89 13.35
C HIS A 51 -10.31 13.78 12.01
N TYR A 52 -11.01 14.08 10.92
CA TYR A 52 -10.43 14.09 9.58
C TYR A 52 -11.15 15.10 8.68
N LYS A 53 -10.43 15.78 7.81
CA LYS A 53 -10.99 16.77 6.85
C LYS A 53 -11.96 17.78 7.48
N GLY A 54 -11.67 18.23 8.72
CA GLY A 54 -12.50 19.17 9.48
C GLY A 54 -13.78 18.57 10.05
N LYS A 55 -13.98 17.25 9.97
CA LYS A 55 -15.12 16.54 10.57
C LYS A 55 -14.67 15.82 11.84
N ILE A 56 -15.60 15.73 12.79
CA ILE A 56 -15.45 14.92 14.01
C ILE A 56 -16.50 13.83 13.95
N VAL A 57 -16.07 12.59 14.13
CA VAL A 57 -16.93 11.41 14.07
C VAL A 57 -16.75 10.61 15.35
N ASP A 58 -17.86 10.36 16.05
CA ASP A 58 -17.89 9.48 17.21
C ASP A 58 -17.92 8.02 16.73
N LEU A 59 -16.96 7.23 17.18
CA LEU A 59 -16.81 5.82 16.84
C LEU A 59 -16.77 4.97 18.10
N LYS A 60 -17.20 3.71 17.97
CA LYS A 60 -17.33 2.76 19.08
C LYS A 60 -16.93 1.35 18.71
N ALA A 61 -16.96 0.45 19.66
CA ALA A 61 -16.70 -0.97 19.45
C ALA A 61 -17.48 -1.53 18.23
N GLY A 62 -16.77 -2.22 17.35
CA GLY A 62 -17.27 -2.75 16.08
C GLY A 62 -17.03 -1.85 14.88
N ASP A 63 -16.67 -0.59 15.07
CA ASP A 63 -16.40 0.34 13.98
C ASP A 63 -14.94 0.23 13.50
N PHE A 64 -14.73 0.66 12.25
CA PHE A 64 -13.42 0.79 11.63
C PHE A 64 -13.13 2.25 11.31
N PHE A 65 -11.86 2.65 11.38
CA PHE A 65 -11.40 3.91 10.80
C PHE A 65 -10.07 3.76 10.08
N LEU A 66 -9.88 4.58 9.05
CA LEU A 66 -8.75 4.52 8.13
C LEU A 66 -8.01 5.86 8.11
N LEU A 67 -6.75 5.84 8.52
CA LEU A 67 -5.83 6.94 8.26
C LEU A 67 -5.25 6.73 6.86
N LYS A 68 -5.31 7.76 6.01
CA LYS A 68 -4.80 7.69 4.65
C LYS A 68 -3.49 8.46 4.51
N PRO A 69 -2.62 8.06 3.58
CA PRO A 69 -1.43 8.82 3.26
C PRO A 69 -1.76 10.29 2.97
N ASP A 70 -0.87 11.18 3.39
CA ASP A 70 -0.90 12.62 3.14
C ASP A 70 -2.13 13.37 3.72
N GLU A 71 -2.96 12.71 4.53
CA GLU A 71 -4.09 13.34 5.22
C GLU A 71 -3.76 13.65 6.69
N LEU A 72 -4.08 14.89 7.10
CA LEU A 72 -3.98 15.29 8.52
C LEU A 72 -5.13 14.66 9.30
N THR A 73 -4.78 13.87 10.31
CA THR A 73 -5.75 13.16 11.15
C THR A 73 -5.40 13.31 12.62
N PHE A 74 -6.43 13.25 13.47
CA PHE A 74 -6.32 13.19 14.92
C PHE A 74 -7.40 12.25 15.43
N TYR A 75 -7.11 11.51 16.49
CA TYR A 75 -8.11 10.70 17.17
C TYR A 75 -7.88 10.65 18.68
N GLN A 76 -8.96 10.50 19.44
CA GLN A 76 -8.93 10.56 20.89
C GLN A 76 -9.91 9.56 21.50
N ALA A 77 -9.44 8.80 22.49
CA ALA A 77 -10.27 7.92 23.31
C ALA A 77 -11.22 8.73 24.21
N ASP A 78 -12.40 8.18 24.48
CA ASP A 78 -13.36 8.76 25.41
C ASP A 78 -12.80 8.80 26.85
N ASN A 79 -13.26 9.77 27.63
CA ASN A 79 -12.80 9.94 29.01
C ASN A 79 -13.34 8.90 29.99
N GLN A 80 -14.54 8.35 29.73
CA GLN A 80 -15.21 7.41 30.63
C GLN A 80 -15.18 5.97 30.15
N ASP A 81 -15.21 5.80 28.81
CA ASP A 81 -15.23 4.51 28.14
C ASP A 81 -14.19 4.48 27.01
N PRO A 82 -12.88 4.56 27.35
CA PRO A 82 -11.82 4.64 26.37
C PRO A 82 -11.76 3.38 25.52
N TRP A 83 -11.57 3.56 24.22
CA TRP A 83 -11.49 2.45 23.28
C TRP A 83 -10.22 1.61 23.40
N ALA A 84 -10.33 0.37 22.92
CA ALA A 84 -9.20 -0.44 22.54
C ALA A 84 -9.36 -0.82 21.06
N TYR A 85 -8.25 -0.92 20.35
CA TYR A 85 -8.26 -1.21 18.92
C TYR A 85 -7.05 -2.02 18.46
N TYR A 86 -7.25 -2.79 17.40
CA TYR A 86 -6.18 -3.30 16.55
C TYR A 86 -5.90 -2.31 15.43
N TRP A 87 -4.64 -2.26 14.94
CA TRP A 87 -4.30 -1.52 13.73
C TRP A 87 -3.36 -2.30 12.82
N LEU A 88 -3.48 -2.04 11.52
CA LEU A 88 -2.64 -2.58 10.45
C LEU A 88 -2.11 -1.43 9.61
N GLY A 89 -0.79 -1.26 9.55
CA GLY A 89 -0.12 -0.38 8.59
C GLY A 89 0.05 -1.09 7.26
N ILE A 90 -0.65 -0.62 6.23
CA ILE A 90 -0.75 -1.28 4.93
C ILE A 90 -0.11 -0.40 3.87
N THR A 91 0.83 -0.97 3.13
CA THR A 91 1.54 -0.33 2.01
C THR A 91 1.46 -1.17 0.75
N GLY A 92 2.06 -0.68 -0.32
CA GLY A 92 2.13 -1.35 -1.60
C GLY A 92 1.54 -0.53 -2.74
N GLY A 93 2.05 -0.76 -3.94
CA GLY A 93 1.66 0.03 -5.12
C GLY A 93 0.19 -0.11 -5.51
N ARG A 94 -0.48 -1.18 -5.05
CA ARG A 94 -1.90 -1.42 -5.30
C ARG A 94 -2.81 -1.21 -4.07
N ALA A 95 -2.26 -0.83 -2.94
CA ALA A 95 -3.08 -0.53 -1.76
C ALA A 95 -4.18 0.51 -2.04
N PRO A 96 -3.94 1.63 -2.75
CA PRO A 96 -4.98 2.58 -3.13
C PRO A 96 -6.09 1.93 -3.99
N ASP A 97 -5.72 1.05 -4.94
CA ASP A 97 -6.65 0.37 -5.84
C ASP A 97 -7.61 -0.56 -5.08
N TYR A 98 -7.12 -1.18 -4.00
CA TYR A 98 -7.94 -2.07 -3.17
C TYR A 98 -8.82 -1.29 -2.21
N PHE A 99 -8.29 -0.27 -1.51
CA PHE A 99 -9.11 0.54 -0.61
C PHE A 99 -10.25 1.26 -1.32
N VAL A 100 -10.06 1.69 -2.57
CA VAL A 100 -11.11 2.38 -3.35
C VAL A 100 -12.34 1.49 -3.63
N LEU A 101 -12.21 0.16 -3.50
CA LEU A 101 -13.34 -0.78 -3.64
C LEU A 101 -14.37 -0.63 -2.52
N SER A 102 -13.96 -0.08 -1.37
CA SER A 102 -14.81 0.12 -0.20
C SER A 102 -15.09 1.60 0.05
N GLN A 103 -16.27 1.91 0.59
CA GLN A 103 -16.64 3.25 1.07
C GLN A 103 -15.67 3.80 2.12
N ILE A 104 -14.88 2.97 2.78
CA ILE A 104 -13.87 3.42 3.76
C ILE A 104 -12.83 4.35 3.13
N SER A 105 -12.59 4.23 1.82
CA SER A 105 -11.70 5.15 1.09
C SER A 105 -12.25 6.58 1.02
N ASP A 106 -13.57 6.74 0.96
CA ASP A 106 -14.22 8.05 0.85
C ASP A 106 -14.51 8.66 2.22
N GLN A 107 -15.09 7.87 3.11
CA GLN A 107 -15.57 8.32 4.42
C GLN A 107 -14.49 8.30 5.49
N SER A 108 -13.41 7.52 5.29
CA SER A 108 -12.34 7.25 6.26
C SER A 108 -12.80 6.49 7.51
N TYR A 109 -14.03 6.00 7.57
CA TYR A 109 -14.55 5.14 8.63
C TYR A 109 -15.68 4.23 8.09
N LEU A 110 -15.96 3.15 8.82
CA LEU A 110 -17.15 2.30 8.64
C LEU A 110 -17.74 2.04 10.01
N THR A 111 -19.04 2.28 10.15
CA THR A 111 -19.78 1.93 11.36
C THR A 111 -20.31 0.51 11.26
N GLN A 112 -20.42 -0.16 12.40
CA GLN A 112 -20.93 -1.53 12.48
C GLN A 112 -22.34 -1.61 11.86
N SER A 113 -22.46 -2.39 10.79
CA SER A 113 -23.74 -2.90 10.34
C SER A 113 -23.95 -4.28 11.00
N ASN A 114 -25.17 -4.65 11.34
CA ASN A 114 -25.52 -5.97 11.90
C ASN A 114 -25.35 -7.13 10.87
N ASN A 115 -24.34 -7.03 10.02
CA ASN A 115 -24.04 -7.96 8.95
C ASN A 115 -22.93 -8.93 9.41
N CYS A 116 -23.10 -10.23 9.14
CA CYS A 116 -22.12 -11.26 9.45
C CYS A 116 -20.74 -11.01 8.84
N HIS A 117 -20.66 -10.31 7.70
CA HIS A 117 -19.40 -9.95 7.05
C HIS A 117 -18.55 -8.97 7.87
N THR A 118 -19.18 -8.07 8.65
CA THR A 118 -18.44 -7.15 9.54
C THR A 118 -17.69 -7.92 10.62
N GLN A 119 -18.30 -8.97 11.20
CA GLN A 119 -17.62 -9.82 12.17
C GLN A 119 -16.46 -10.61 11.57
N THR A 120 -16.62 -11.08 10.33
CA THR A 120 -15.52 -11.76 9.61
C THR A 120 -14.35 -10.83 9.38
N THR A 121 -14.61 -9.59 8.92
CA THR A 121 -13.58 -8.57 8.71
C THR A 121 -12.83 -8.23 10.01
N ALA A 122 -13.57 -8.09 11.11
CA ALA A 122 -13.01 -7.85 12.43
C ALA A 122 -12.06 -8.99 12.87
N LYS A 123 -12.50 -10.23 12.72
CA LYS A 123 -11.70 -11.42 13.03
C LYS A 123 -10.44 -11.52 12.17
N LEU A 124 -10.51 -11.12 10.90
CA LEU A 124 -9.33 -11.09 10.02
C LEU A 124 -8.29 -10.10 10.53
N VAL A 125 -8.69 -8.87 10.91
CA VAL A 125 -7.74 -7.89 11.48
C VAL A 125 -7.09 -8.45 12.74
N GLU A 126 -7.88 -9.02 13.65
CA GLU A 126 -7.37 -9.65 14.88
C GLU A 126 -6.42 -10.81 14.57
N ASN A 127 -6.78 -11.70 13.65
CA ASN A 127 -5.97 -12.85 13.28
C ASN A 127 -4.64 -12.44 12.66
N ILE A 128 -4.62 -11.44 11.77
CA ILE A 128 -3.39 -10.91 11.18
C ILE A 128 -2.44 -10.42 12.28
N VAL A 129 -2.95 -9.61 13.23
CA VAL A 129 -2.13 -9.08 14.32
C VAL A 129 -1.61 -10.21 15.20
N ARG A 130 -2.48 -11.11 15.67
CA ARG A 130 -2.09 -12.22 16.53
C ARG A 130 -1.09 -13.16 15.85
N PHE A 131 -1.33 -13.51 14.59
CA PHE A 131 -0.41 -14.36 13.83
C PHE A 131 0.96 -13.70 13.68
N ALA A 132 1.01 -12.43 13.31
CA ALA A 132 2.25 -11.68 13.16
C ALA A 132 3.03 -11.52 14.48
N GLN A 133 2.34 -11.46 15.63
CA GLN A 133 2.96 -11.38 16.96
C GLN A 133 3.66 -12.68 17.37
N ILE A 134 3.07 -13.83 17.06
CA ILE A 134 3.56 -15.13 17.55
C ILE A 134 4.48 -15.85 16.56
N THR A 135 4.47 -15.42 15.29
CA THR A 135 5.19 -16.12 14.21
C THR A 135 6.45 -15.35 13.83
N LYS A 136 7.60 -16.03 13.87
CA LYS A 136 8.82 -15.45 13.29
C LYS A 136 8.64 -15.25 11.80
N SER A 137 9.07 -14.09 11.29
CA SER A 137 8.99 -13.78 9.87
C SER A 137 9.81 -14.78 9.05
N ASN A 138 9.12 -15.52 8.19
CA ASN A 138 9.67 -16.40 7.17
C ASN A 138 8.77 -16.34 5.92
N GLU A 139 9.17 -16.99 4.83
CA GLU A 139 8.45 -16.95 3.55
C GLU A 139 7.01 -17.46 3.66
N LEU A 140 6.75 -18.52 4.41
CA LEU A 140 5.40 -19.06 4.61
C LEU A 140 4.53 -18.12 5.45
N ALA A 141 5.10 -17.51 6.50
CA ALA A 141 4.39 -16.51 7.30
C ALA A 141 4.03 -15.27 6.47
N GLN A 142 4.95 -14.81 5.63
CA GLN A 142 4.70 -13.70 4.70
C GLN A 142 3.59 -14.05 3.70
N LEU A 143 3.63 -15.25 3.10
CA LEU A 143 2.61 -15.72 2.18
C LEU A 143 1.23 -15.79 2.85
N HIS A 144 1.16 -16.28 4.10
CA HIS A 144 -0.09 -16.35 4.87
C HIS A 144 -0.67 -14.96 5.14
N ILE A 145 0.16 -14.01 5.61
CA ILE A 145 -0.28 -12.63 5.86
C ILE A 145 -0.74 -11.95 4.57
N MET A 146 -0.05 -12.17 3.45
CA MET A 146 -0.48 -11.65 2.15
C MET A 146 -1.86 -12.15 1.75
N GLY A 147 -2.11 -13.45 1.91
CA GLY A 147 -3.43 -14.04 1.67
C GLY A 147 -4.52 -13.39 2.52
N GLN A 148 -4.26 -13.24 3.82
CA GLN A 148 -5.19 -12.59 4.76
C GLN A 148 -5.42 -11.10 4.44
N LEU A 149 -4.39 -10.35 3.99
CA LEU A 149 -4.56 -8.96 3.58
C LEU A 149 -5.46 -8.83 2.34
N HIS A 150 -5.30 -9.71 1.34
CA HIS A 150 -6.19 -9.71 0.17
C HIS A 150 -7.62 -10.08 0.54
N GLU A 151 -7.80 -11.08 1.42
CA GLU A 151 -9.10 -11.46 1.97
C GLU A 151 -9.74 -10.28 2.75
N LEU A 152 -8.95 -9.54 3.54
CA LEU A 152 -9.40 -8.34 4.23
C LEU A 152 -9.91 -7.27 3.25
N MET A 153 -9.17 -6.99 2.17
CA MET A 153 -9.60 -6.04 1.13
C MET A 153 -10.89 -6.48 0.47
N PHE A 154 -11.03 -7.77 0.15
CA PHE A 154 -12.26 -8.35 -0.39
C PHE A 154 -13.45 -8.13 0.56
N HIS A 155 -13.30 -8.43 1.84
CA HIS A 155 -14.37 -8.24 2.82
C HIS A 155 -14.72 -6.76 3.03
N LEU A 156 -13.75 -5.85 3.11
CA LEU A 156 -14.01 -4.41 3.19
C LEU A 156 -14.83 -3.91 1.99
N GLY A 157 -14.51 -4.37 0.77
CA GLY A 157 -15.30 -4.06 -0.43
C GLY A 157 -16.70 -4.68 -0.42
N THR A 158 -16.87 -5.84 0.22
CA THR A 158 -18.16 -6.56 0.28
C THR A 158 -19.10 -5.96 1.32
N ILE A 159 -18.59 -5.59 2.51
CA ILE A 159 -19.44 -5.03 3.59
C ILE A 159 -19.90 -3.60 3.31
N ALA A 160 -19.08 -2.85 2.62
CA ALA A 160 -19.34 -1.45 2.30
C ALA A 160 -18.83 -1.12 0.89
N PRO A 161 -19.48 -1.65 -0.16
CA PRO A 161 -19.05 -1.41 -1.54
C PRO A 161 -19.10 0.08 -1.86
N ASN A 162 -18.09 0.56 -2.54
CA ASN A 162 -18.07 1.93 -3.00
C ASN A 162 -19.01 2.07 -4.21
N GLN A 163 -20.23 2.53 -3.95
CA GLN A 163 -21.29 2.69 -4.97
C GLN A 163 -20.92 3.70 -6.06
N LYS A 164 -19.99 4.64 -5.79
CA LYS A 164 -19.47 5.53 -6.82
C LYS A 164 -18.69 4.79 -7.90
N LYS A 165 -18.31 3.54 -7.65
CA LYS A 165 -17.59 2.69 -8.60
C LYS A 165 -18.50 2.06 -9.66
N GLU A 166 -19.81 1.99 -9.47
CA GLU A 166 -20.73 1.63 -10.56
C GLU A 166 -20.72 2.66 -11.70
N ASN A 167 -20.26 3.89 -11.41
CA ASN A 167 -19.88 4.91 -12.36
C ASN A 167 -18.36 5.15 -12.33
N ILE A 168 -17.54 4.10 -12.55
CA ILE A 168 -16.14 4.36 -12.92
C ILE A 168 -16.22 5.25 -14.16
N SER A 169 -15.81 6.51 -14.01
CA SER A 169 -15.79 7.42 -15.16
C SER A 169 -14.92 6.75 -16.22
N SER A 170 -15.28 6.88 -17.47
CA SER A 170 -14.47 6.35 -18.59
C SER A 170 -13.00 6.79 -18.49
N THR A 171 -12.74 7.92 -17.84
CA THR A 171 -11.40 8.43 -17.50
C THR A 171 -10.66 7.59 -16.46
N HIS A 172 -11.33 7.16 -15.39
CA HIS A 172 -10.70 6.32 -14.38
C HIS A 172 -10.42 4.91 -14.90
N GLN A 173 -11.34 4.35 -15.70
CA GLN A 173 -11.09 3.07 -16.38
C GLN A 173 -9.90 3.17 -17.32
N LEU A 174 -9.81 4.23 -18.11
CA LEU A 174 -8.67 4.50 -18.99
C LEU A 174 -7.34 4.58 -18.23
N TYR A 175 -7.34 5.22 -17.05
CA TYR A 175 -6.17 5.23 -16.16
C TYR A 175 -5.78 3.82 -15.72
N LEU A 176 -6.75 3.02 -15.24
CA LEU A 176 -6.51 1.65 -14.76
C LEU A 176 -5.97 0.75 -15.88
N ASP A 177 -6.56 0.82 -17.08
CA ASP A 177 -6.14 0.06 -18.24
C ASP A 177 -4.71 0.45 -18.65
N CYS A 178 -4.39 1.73 -18.68
CA CYS A 178 -3.05 2.21 -18.98
C CYS A 178 -2.03 1.72 -17.94
N LYS A 179 -2.37 1.81 -16.66
CA LYS A 179 -1.52 1.32 -15.57
C LYS A 179 -1.27 -0.18 -15.69
N GLN A 180 -2.30 -0.97 -15.94
CA GLN A 180 -2.21 -2.42 -16.14
C GLN A 180 -1.32 -2.78 -17.34
N LEU A 181 -1.45 -2.07 -18.45
CA LEU A 181 -0.59 -2.26 -19.63
C LEU A 181 0.87 -1.97 -19.30
N ILE A 182 1.17 -0.90 -18.58
CA ILE A 182 2.54 -0.59 -18.14
C ILE A 182 3.07 -1.69 -17.23
N ASP A 183 2.33 -2.08 -16.20
CA ASP A 183 2.73 -3.09 -15.21
C ASP A 183 2.98 -4.48 -15.87
N SER A 184 2.24 -4.80 -16.92
CA SER A 184 2.36 -6.08 -17.64
C SER A 184 3.45 -6.06 -18.71
N HIS A 185 3.69 -4.91 -19.37
CA HIS A 185 4.53 -4.82 -20.55
C HIS A 185 5.80 -3.96 -20.38
N TYR A 186 6.11 -3.50 -19.16
CA TYR A 186 7.30 -2.65 -18.88
C TYR A 186 8.63 -3.23 -19.43
N PRO A 187 8.84 -4.57 -19.52
CA PRO A 187 10.10 -5.12 -20.03
C PRO A 187 10.27 -4.93 -21.54
N ARG A 188 9.20 -4.64 -22.27
CA ARG A 188 9.25 -4.45 -23.73
C ARG A 188 9.64 -3.00 -24.06
N SER A 189 9.97 -2.74 -25.32
CA SER A 189 10.17 -1.37 -25.81
C SER A 189 8.82 -0.66 -25.95
N LEU A 190 8.22 -0.34 -24.81
CA LEU A 190 6.92 0.29 -24.71
C LEU A 190 7.06 1.81 -24.77
N THR A 191 6.34 2.45 -25.69
CA THR A 191 6.23 3.91 -25.76
C THR A 191 4.84 4.39 -25.34
N ILE A 192 4.74 5.65 -24.96
CA ILE A 192 3.43 6.25 -24.60
C ILE A 192 2.52 6.34 -25.83
N GLN A 193 3.10 6.35 -27.02
CA GLN A 193 2.34 6.31 -28.26
C GLN A 193 1.70 4.94 -28.50
N ASP A 194 2.42 3.87 -28.16
CA ASP A 194 1.89 2.50 -28.25
C ASP A 194 0.73 2.31 -27.26
N LEU A 195 0.89 2.76 -26.02
CA LEU A 195 -0.18 2.75 -25.01
C LEU A 195 -1.42 3.53 -25.46
N ALA A 196 -1.24 4.73 -25.98
CA ALA A 196 -2.34 5.56 -26.47
C ALA A 196 -3.07 4.92 -27.66
N LYS A 197 -2.31 4.27 -28.57
CA LYS A 197 -2.86 3.53 -29.72
C LYS A 197 -3.66 2.31 -29.25
N GLU A 198 -3.11 1.52 -28.31
CA GLU A 198 -3.77 0.32 -27.78
C GLU A 198 -5.07 0.67 -27.06
N LEU A 199 -5.06 1.77 -26.32
CA LEU A 199 -6.24 2.30 -25.60
C LEU A 199 -7.16 3.15 -26.48
N SER A 200 -6.88 3.29 -27.78
CA SER A 200 -7.68 4.04 -28.75
C SER A 200 -7.93 5.50 -28.35
N VAL A 201 -6.92 6.16 -27.75
CA VAL A 201 -7.02 7.56 -27.30
C VAL A 201 -5.85 8.40 -27.80
N HIS A 202 -6.00 9.72 -27.72
CA HIS A 202 -4.89 10.65 -27.99
C HIS A 202 -3.84 10.61 -26.86
N ARG A 203 -2.55 10.62 -27.21
CA ARG A 203 -1.42 10.62 -26.25
C ARG A 203 -1.53 11.74 -25.21
N SER A 204 -1.93 12.96 -25.62
CA SER A 204 -2.09 14.08 -24.70
C SER A 204 -3.21 13.84 -23.68
N TYR A 205 -4.33 13.31 -24.15
CA TYR A 205 -5.47 12.96 -23.29
C TYR A 205 -5.09 11.86 -22.29
N LEU A 206 -4.44 10.77 -22.74
CA LEU A 206 -3.94 9.72 -21.88
C LEU A 206 -3.00 10.27 -20.78
N THR A 207 -2.09 11.19 -21.18
CA THR A 207 -1.14 11.81 -20.23
C THR A 207 -1.87 12.67 -19.20
N SER A 208 -2.89 13.43 -19.60
CA SER A 208 -3.70 14.27 -18.71
C SER A 208 -4.45 13.40 -17.70
N VAL A 209 -5.18 12.40 -18.20
CA VAL A 209 -5.93 11.45 -17.36
C VAL A 209 -5.02 10.72 -16.37
N PHE A 210 -3.90 10.20 -16.83
CA PHE A 210 -2.99 9.46 -15.95
C PHE A 210 -2.41 10.33 -14.84
N LYS A 211 -2.07 11.60 -15.14
CA LYS A 211 -1.60 12.56 -14.14
C LYS A 211 -2.66 12.94 -13.11
N GLU A 212 -3.93 13.01 -13.53
CA GLU A 212 -5.04 13.31 -12.62
C GLU A 212 -5.15 12.28 -11.49
N PHE A 213 -4.97 10.98 -11.81
CA PHE A 213 -5.11 9.89 -10.84
C PHE A 213 -3.81 9.48 -10.15
N HIS A 214 -2.66 9.65 -10.80
CA HIS A 214 -1.38 9.13 -10.29
C HIS A 214 -0.33 10.22 -9.98
N GLN A 215 -0.61 11.49 -10.29
CA GLN A 215 0.30 12.64 -10.17
C GLN A 215 1.61 12.51 -10.99
N LEU A 216 1.84 11.36 -11.62
CA LEU A 216 2.92 11.09 -12.56
C LEU A 216 2.36 10.99 -13.99
N SER A 217 3.18 11.31 -14.99
CA SER A 217 2.85 10.94 -16.38
C SER A 217 3.04 9.43 -16.59
N PRO A 218 2.40 8.82 -17.61
CA PRO A 218 2.63 7.42 -17.95
C PRO A 218 4.11 7.09 -18.19
N LYS A 219 4.88 8.05 -18.73
CA LYS A 219 6.32 7.89 -18.97
C LYS A 219 7.12 7.82 -17.65
N GLU A 220 6.79 8.69 -16.71
CA GLU A 220 7.42 8.70 -15.38
C GLU A 220 7.04 7.44 -14.59
N TYR A 221 5.80 6.99 -14.71
CA TYR A 221 5.34 5.75 -14.09
C TYR A 221 6.04 4.51 -14.69
N LEU A 222 6.17 4.43 -16.01
CA LEU A 222 6.93 3.36 -16.66
C LEU A 222 8.39 3.33 -16.20
N LEU A 223 9.02 4.50 -16.08
CA LEU A 223 10.37 4.60 -15.54
C LEU A 223 10.42 4.13 -14.08
N PHE A 224 9.48 4.56 -13.25
CA PHE A 224 9.36 4.14 -11.86
C PHE A 224 9.28 2.60 -11.73
N VAL A 225 8.38 1.95 -12.49
CA VAL A 225 8.22 0.49 -12.48
C VAL A 225 9.53 -0.20 -12.87
N ARG A 226 10.18 0.24 -13.96
CA ARG A 226 11.46 -0.30 -14.42
C ARG A 226 12.56 -0.17 -13.39
N MET A 227 12.67 1.00 -12.72
CA MET A 227 13.67 1.25 -11.69
C MET A 227 13.45 0.38 -10.46
N LYS A 228 12.21 0.24 -10.00
CA LYS A 228 11.88 -0.63 -8.85
C LYS A 228 12.17 -2.10 -9.15
N ARG A 229 11.84 -2.58 -10.34
CA ARG A 229 12.16 -3.95 -10.78
C ARG A 229 13.67 -4.18 -10.89
N ALA A 230 14.40 -3.21 -11.44
CA ALA A 230 15.85 -3.28 -11.50
C ALA A 230 16.49 -3.34 -10.12
N GLN A 231 16.01 -2.55 -9.16
CA GLN A 231 16.48 -2.59 -7.77
C GLN A 231 16.30 -3.98 -7.18
N GLN A 232 15.13 -4.60 -7.32
CA GLN A 232 14.88 -5.97 -6.84
C GLN A 232 15.82 -7.01 -7.45
N LEU A 233 16.05 -6.93 -8.77
CA LEU A 233 16.96 -7.84 -9.45
C LEU A 233 18.41 -7.65 -8.97
N LEU A 234 18.83 -6.42 -8.73
CA LEU A 234 20.17 -6.12 -8.19
C LEU A 234 20.37 -6.65 -6.77
N GLU A 235 19.33 -6.62 -5.96
CA GLU A 235 19.33 -7.06 -4.55
C GLU A 235 19.23 -8.58 -4.43
N HIS A 236 18.42 -9.23 -5.27
CA HIS A 236 18.08 -10.66 -5.09
C HIS A 236 18.69 -11.61 -6.13
N THR A 237 19.46 -11.11 -7.10
CA THR A 237 20.10 -11.95 -8.12
C THR A 237 21.57 -11.57 -8.35
N ASN A 238 22.32 -12.50 -8.91
CA ASN A 238 23.72 -12.27 -9.35
C ASN A 238 23.83 -11.89 -10.83
N GLU A 239 22.70 -11.59 -11.49
CA GLU A 239 22.68 -11.23 -12.89
C GLU A 239 23.53 -9.99 -13.19
N THR A 240 24.14 -9.94 -14.36
CA THR A 240 24.96 -8.78 -14.73
C THR A 240 24.09 -7.52 -14.89
N ILE A 241 24.66 -6.34 -14.64
CA ILE A 241 23.95 -5.06 -14.81
C ILE A 241 23.42 -4.94 -16.26
N LYS A 242 24.14 -5.47 -17.24
CA LYS A 242 23.73 -5.51 -18.63
C LYS A 242 22.46 -6.36 -18.84
N VAL A 243 22.40 -7.54 -18.25
CA VAL A 243 21.23 -8.43 -18.30
C VAL A 243 20.04 -7.77 -17.61
N ILE A 244 20.24 -7.20 -16.43
CA ILE A 244 19.19 -6.48 -15.71
C ILE A 244 18.65 -5.31 -16.52
N ALA A 245 19.52 -4.51 -17.15
CA ALA A 245 19.09 -3.40 -18.00
C ALA A 245 18.13 -3.87 -19.10
N TYR A 246 18.47 -4.93 -19.82
CA TYR A 246 17.62 -5.49 -20.86
C TYR A 246 16.32 -6.09 -20.32
N SER A 247 16.39 -6.81 -19.20
CA SER A 247 15.20 -7.46 -18.59
C SER A 247 14.16 -6.45 -18.07
N VAL A 248 14.59 -5.23 -17.76
CA VAL A 248 13.66 -4.16 -17.37
C VAL A 248 13.30 -3.20 -18.50
N GLY A 249 13.65 -3.53 -19.76
CA GLY A 249 13.19 -2.84 -20.95
C GLY A 249 14.06 -1.66 -21.42
N PHE A 250 15.34 -1.60 -21.01
CA PHE A 250 16.30 -0.67 -21.60
C PHE A 250 17.07 -1.35 -22.75
N SER A 251 17.18 -0.66 -23.87
CA SER A 251 17.96 -1.12 -25.02
C SER A 251 19.47 -0.84 -24.88
N ASP A 252 19.85 0.06 -23.98
CA ASP A 252 21.24 0.45 -23.72
C ASP A 252 21.55 0.44 -22.22
N PRO A 253 22.51 -0.41 -21.77
CA PRO A 253 22.93 -0.49 -20.38
C PRO A 253 23.57 0.80 -19.81
N LEU A 254 24.18 1.64 -20.67
CA LEU A 254 24.73 2.92 -20.22
C LEU A 254 23.61 3.92 -19.91
N HIS A 255 22.60 3.95 -20.78
CA HIS A 255 21.40 4.76 -20.55
C HIS A 255 20.67 4.30 -19.27
N PHE A 256 20.52 2.98 -19.08
CA PHE A 256 19.97 2.40 -17.85
C PHE A 256 20.73 2.87 -16.62
N SER A 257 22.07 2.76 -16.60
CA SER A 257 22.90 3.10 -15.45
C SER A 257 22.80 4.59 -15.07
N LYS A 258 22.71 5.47 -16.08
CA LYS A 258 22.47 6.90 -15.88
C LYS A 258 21.09 7.18 -15.29
N ALA A 259 20.04 6.59 -15.86
CA ALA A 259 18.67 6.71 -15.37
C ALA A 259 18.53 6.17 -13.94
N TYR A 260 19.15 5.04 -13.65
CA TYR A 260 19.15 4.43 -12.31
C TYR A 260 19.81 5.33 -11.28
N LYS A 261 21.00 5.89 -11.60
CA LYS A 261 21.70 6.83 -10.73
C LYS A 261 20.90 8.12 -10.50
N GLN A 262 20.23 8.61 -11.53
CA GLN A 262 19.37 9.81 -11.41
C GLN A 262 18.16 9.52 -10.49
N PHE A 263 17.59 8.33 -10.57
CA PHE A 263 16.40 7.94 -9.81
C PHE A 263 16.70 7.63 -8.34
N PHE A 264 17.77 6.86 -8.06
CA PHE A 264 18.11 6.38 -6.71
C PHE A 264 19.29 7.15 -6.07
N HIS A 265 19.91 8.12 -6.76
CA HIS A 265 21.11 8.83 -6.34
C HIS A 265 22.34 7.95 -6.09
N LYS A 266 22.29 6.69 -6.51
CA LYS A 266 23.35 5.70 -6.45
C LYS A 266 23.38 4.80 -7.70
N THR A 267 24.57 4.27 -8.00
CA THR A 267 24.73 3.40 -9.18
C THR A 267 24.15 2.01 -8.92
N PRO A 268 23.79 1.23 -9.98
CA PRO A 268 23.39 -0.16 -9.84
C PRO A 268 24.39 -1.02 -9.06
N SER A 269 25.68 -0.83 -9.30
CA SER A 269 26.77 -1.54 -8.61
C SER A 269 26.85 -1.21 -7.11
N GLN A 270 26.61 0.04 -6.76
CA GLN A 270 26.55 0.46 -5.35
C GLN A 270 25.36 -0.16 -4.63
N THR A 271 24.18 -0.16 -5.26
CA THR A 271 22.99 -0.82 -4.68
C THR A 271 23.25 -2.29 -4.38
N ARG A 272 23.83 -3.04 -5.32
CA ARG A 272 24.18 -4.46 -5.12
C ARG A 272 25.17 -4.66 -3.98
N LYS A 273 26.22 -3.84 -3.92
CA LYS A 273 27.24 -3.93 -2.90
C LYS A 273 26.68 -3.66 -1.50
N GLU A 274 25.87 -2.62 -1.35
CA GLU A 274 25.24 -2.26 -0.09
C GLU A 274 24.33 -3.40 0.42
N TYR A 275 23.51 -3.98 -0.47
CA TYR A 275 22.64 -5.09 -0.11
C TYR A 275 23.43 -6.33 0.33
N SER A 276 24.49 -6.69 -0.40
CA SER A 276 25.37 -7.82 -0.05
C SER A 276 26.03 -7.61 1.32
N HIS A 277 26.51 -6.42 1.63
CA HIS A 277 27.06 -6.10 2.96
C HIS A 277 26.01 -6.19 4.07
N SER A 278 24.79 -5.72 3.82
CA SER A 278 23.71 -5.79 4.80
C SER A 278 23.29 -7.23 5.13
N LEU A 279 23.36 -8.14 4.16
CA LEU A 279 23.10 -9.56 4.36
C LEU A 279 24.20 -10.25 5.17
N LEU A 280 25.47 -9.90 4.96
CA LEU A 280 26.57 -10.43 5.73
C LEU A 280 26.53 -9.98 7.19
N ALA A 281 26.27 -8.69 7.44
CA ALA A 281 26.15 -8.16 8.80
C ALA A 281 24.95 -8.77 9.58
N ARG A 282 23.87 -9.16 8.88
CA ARG A 282 22.75 -9.88 9.52
C ARG A 282 23.08 -11.32 9.89
N LYS A 283 23.97 -11.99 9.14
CA LYS A 283 24.41 -13.37 9.43
C LYS A 283 25.43 -13.43 10.58
N GLU A 284 26.19 -12.37 10.80
CA GLU A 284 27.15 -12.29 11.91
C GLU A 284 26.51 -11.97 13.27
N ASN A 285 25.25 -11.49 13.26
CA ASN A 285 24.47 -11.16 14.46
C ASN A 285 23.41 -12.23 14.82
N GLN A 286 23.42 -13.40 14.19
CA GLN A 286 22.60 -14.58 14.52
C GLN A 286 23.45 -15.72 15.07
#